data_a6f717def057714952a450d8de781893
#
_entry.id   a6f717def057714952a450d8de781893
#
_cell.length_a   1.000
_cell.length_b   1.000
_cell.length_c   1.000
_cell.angle_alpha   90.00
_cell.angle_beta   90.00
_cell.angle_gamma   90.00
#
_symmetry.space_group_name_H-M   'P 1'
#
loop_
_entity.id
_entity.type
_entity.pdbx_description
1 polymer ?
#
loop_
_entity_poly.entity_id
_entity_poly.type
_entity_poly.pdbx_seq_one_letter_code
_entity_poly.pdbx_strand_id
1 'polypeptide(L)'
;MKRSIKALGVCLLAGTAAVTVTGCGKVNKDYDVYFFNQKSEIADSLNDLADEYEAQTGKKVKVFTVGTTEGSETMRSELKSKKYPTVFSSNAIAFEEWKSAGYAEGVDEISNPELKALYESVPDALKLQFEGEGNYGIPYNIEGYGLIADRQMLEDILGTTDLDAFIADYKEADYEEFQQMVTALNDYINDGRSESFTLNGSSYKT
;
A
#
# COMPACT_ATOMS: atom_id res chain seq x y z
N MET A 1 45.73 61.93 -46.09
CA MET A 1 46.06 60.45 -45.87
C MET A 1 44.81 59.71 -45.64
N LYS A 2 44.37 58.92 -46.63
CA LYS A 2 43.15 58.12 -46.63
C LYS A 2 43.51 56.67 -46.19
N ARG A 3 42.90 56.16 -45.15
CA ARG A 3 42.94 54.69 -44.84
C ARG A 3 41.55 54.11 -44.99
N SER A 4 41.40 53.24 -45.96
CA SER A 4 40.23 52.45 -46.22
C SER A 4 40.12 51.32 -45.23
N ILE A 5 38.99 51.23 -44.57
CA ILE A 5 38.65 50.05 -43.72
C ILE A 5 37.80 49.13 -44.61
N LYS A 6 38.35 47.96 -44.87
CA LYS A 6 37.64 46.86 -45.59
C LYS A 6 36.64 46.25 -44.63
N ALA A 7 35.38 46.26 -45.01
CA ALA A 7 34.32 45.52 -44.36
C ALA A 7 34.52 44.04 -44.59
N LEU A 8 34.69 43.31 -43.49
CA LEU A 8 34.74 41.85 -43.47
C LEU A 8 33.30 41.33 -43.25
N GLY A 9 32.70 40.80 -44.29
CA GLY A 9 31.39 40.17 -44.19
C GLY A 9 31.49 38.86 -43.39
N VAL A 10 30.82 38.81 -42.27
CA VAL A 10 30.63 37.58 -41.51
C VAL A 10 29.34 36.93 -41.95
N CYS A 11 29.44 35.87 -42.73
CA CYS A 11 28.33 34.97 -43.04
C CYS A 11 28.00 34.17 -41.78
N LEU A 12 26.91 34.54 -41.11
CA LEU A 12 26.33 33.74 -40.06
C LEU A 12 25.58 32.56 -40.70
N LEU A 13 26.23 31.40 -40.78
CA LEU A 13 25.55 30.11 -41.05
C LEU A 13 24.72 29.74 -39.81
N ALA A 14 23.43 30.04 -39.87
CA ALA A 14 22.47 29.47 -38.91
C ALA A 14 22.30 27.99 -39.20
N GLY A 15 23.17 27.18 -38.62
CA GLY A 15 22.98 25.73 -38.56
C GLY A 15 21.88 25.43 -37.54
N THR A 16 20.66 25.23 -38.01
CA THR A 16 19.60 24.61 -37.25
C THR A 16 19.99 23.15 -37.03
N ALA A 17 20.68 22.89 -35.93
CA ALA A 17 20.80 21.53 -35.42
C ALA A 17 19.41 21.11 -34.96
N ALA A 18 18.73 20.40 -35.85
CA ALA A 18 17.58 19.59 -35.49
C ALA A 18 18.07 18.52 -34.49
N VAL A 19 17.97 18.80 -33.20
CA VAL A 19 18.15 17.79 -32.17
C VAL A 19 16.95 16.86 -32.29
N THR A 20 17.10 15.84 -33.12
CA THR A 20 16.20 14.69 -33.09
C THR A 20 16.42 13.99 -31.75
N VAL A 21 15.57 14.29 -30.79
CA VAL A 21 15.48 13.50 -29.55
C VAL A 21 14.87 12.14 -29.93
N THR A 22 15.66 11.29 -30.58
CA THR A 22 15.37 9.87 -30.73
C THR A 22 15.92 9.15 -29.52
N GLY A 23 15.34 9.42 -28.36
CA GLY A 23 15.75 8.85 -27.09
C GLY A 23 14.73 7.93 -26.45
N CYS A 24 13.78 7.40 -27.19
CA CYS A 24 13.02 6.23 -26.74
C CYS A 24 13.70 4.94 -27.24
N GLY A 25 14.89 4.67 -26.75
CA GLY A 25 15.43 3.33 -26.83
C GLY A 25 14.48 2.39 -26.10
N LYS A 26 13.88 1.42 -26.81
CA LYS A 26 13.10 0.34 -26.19
C LYS A 26 13.96 -0.25 -25.07
N VAL A 27 13.52 -0.07 -23.84
CA VAL A 27 14.17 -0.74 -22.71
C VAL A 27 13.92 -2.23 -22.90
N ASN A 28 14.97 -3.01 -23.09
CA ASN A 28 14.84 -4.46 -23.24
C ASN A 28 14.42 -5.02 -21.88
N LYS A 29 13.15 -5.43 -21.78
CA LYS A 29 12.59 -6.11 -20.62
C LYS A 29 12.50 -7.59 -20.96
N ASP A 30 12.92 -8.44 -20.07
CA ASP A 30 12.81 -9.89 -20.14
C ASP A 30 11.49 -10.43 -19.56
N TYR A 31 10.51 -9.53 -19.40
CA TYR A 31 9.16 -9.79 -18.89
C TYR A 31 8.14 -8.90 -19.61
N ASP A 32 6.87 -9.34 -19.64
CA ASP A 32 5.74 -8.57 -20.15
C ASP A 32 5.07 -7.74 -19.06
N VAL A 33 4.95 -8.31 -17.86
CA VAL A 33 4.35 -7.67 -16.68
C VAL A 33 5.36 -7.65 -15.54
N TYR A 34 5.42 -6.55 -14.82
CA TYR A 34 6.18 -6.43 -13.60
C TYR A 34 5.25 -6.12 -12.42
N PHE A 35 5.13 -7.08 -11.50
CA PHE A 35 4.37 -6.92 -10.27
C PHE A 35 5.30 -6.66 -9.09
N PHE A 36 5.18 -5.47 -8.50
CA PHE A 36 5.87 -5.12 -7.27
C PHE A 36 4.97 -5.47 -6.08
N ASN A 37 5.38 -6.45 -5.28
CA ASN A 37 4.62 -6.97 -4.16
C ASN A 37 5.23 -6.53 -2.82
N GLN A 38 4.39 -6.07 -1.88
CA GLN A 38 4.80 -5.71 -0.51
C GLN A 38 4.28 -6.71 0.54
N LYS A 39 3.75 -7.87 0.10
CA LYS A 39 3.26 -8.95 0.95
C LYS A 39 4.21 -10.13 0.87
N SER A 40 5.20 -10.17 1.78
CA SER A 40 6.21 -11.24 1.79
C SER A 40 5.62 -12.61 2.09
N GLU A 41 4.52 -12.67 2.85
CA GLU A 41 3.85 -13.90 3.24
C GLU A 41 3.19 -14.66 2.09
N ILE A 42 2.94 -14.00 0.96
CA ILE A 42 2.35 -14.62 -0.24
C ILE A 42 3.34 -14.68 -1.42
N ALA A 43 4.63 -14.41 -1.19
CA ALA A 43 5.62 -14.32 -2.26
C ALA A 43 5.69 -15.59 -3.11
N ASP A 44 5.74 -16.76 -2.46
CA ASP A 44 5.83 -18.05 -3.16
C ASP A 44 4.55 -18.30 -3.99
N SER A 45 3.38 -18.08 -3.41
CA SER A 45 2.10 -18.24 -4.12
C SER A 45 1.97 -17.29 -5.33
N LEU A 46 2.52 -16.08 -5.24
CA LEU A 46 2.54 -15.14 -6.37
C LEU A 46 3.51 -15.57 -7.47
N ASN A 47 4.63 -16.18 -7.13
CA ASN A 47 5.53 -16.74 -8.13
C ASN A 47 4.90 -17.95 -8.83
N ASP A 48 4.26 -18.85 -8.08
CA ASP A 48 3.52 -19.99 -8.65
C ASP A 48 2.42 -19.51 -9.61
N LEU A 49 1.66 -18.48 -9.21
CA LEU A 49 0.63 -17.87 -10.04
C LEU A 49 1.22 -17.20 -11.30
N ALA A 50 2.37 -16.57 -11.19
CA ALA A 50 3.07 -15.97 -12.32
C ALA A 50 3.50 -17.04 -13.35
N ASP A 51 4.01 -18.17 -12.88
CA ASP A 51 4.41 -19.31 -13.73
C ASP A 51 3.18 -19.93 -14.41
N GLU A 52 2.08 -20.09 -13.69
CA GLU A 52 0.80 -20.57 -14.25
C GLU A 52 0.27 -19.60 -15.32
N TYR A 53 0.29 -18.31 -15.06
CA TYR A 53 -0.13 -17.29 -16.01
C TYR A 53 0.74 -17.30 -17.28
N GLU A 54 2.07 -17.45 -17.15
CA GLU A 54 2.98 -17.59 -18.27
C GLU A 54 2.65 -18.84 -19.08
N ALA A 55 2.40 -19.97 -18.42
CA ALA A 55 2.04 -21.23 -19.09
C ALA A 55 0.71 -21.12 -19.87
N GLN A 56 -0.26 -20.38 -19.35
CA GLN A 56 -1.57 -20.22 -19.99
C GLN A 56 -1.57 -19.18 -21.13
N THR A 57 -0.79 -18.12 -21.00
CA THR A 57 -0.89 -16.94 -21.86
C THR A 57 0.36 -16.69 -22.71
N GLY A 58 1.48 -17.31 -22.40
CA GLY A 58 2.79 -17.01 -22.96
C GLY A 58 3.36 -15.64 -22.51
N LYS A 59 2.74 -14.97 -21.53
CA LYS A 59 3.14 -13.67 -21.00
C LYS A 59 3.94 -13.84 -19.73
N LYS A 60 5.18 -13.42 -19.75
CA LYS A 60 6.09 -13.54 -18.61
C LYS A 60 5.82 -12.47 -17.57
N VAL A 61 5.62 -12.88 -16.34
CA VAL A 61 5.42 -12.01 -15.17
C VAL A 61 6.67 -12.02 -14.29
N LYS A 62 7.23 -10.85 -14.04
CA LYS A 62 8.25 -10.65 -13.00
C LYS A 62 7.53 -10.29 -11.71
N VAL A 63 7.64 -11.12 -10.68
CA VAL A 63 7.24 -10.76 -9.30
C VAL A 63 8.49 -10.31 -8.54
N PHE A 64 8.40 -9.14 -7.91
CA PHE A 64 9.46 -8.64 -7.02
C PHE A 64 8.84 -8.31 -5.67
N THR A 65 9.18 -9.12 -4.67
CA THR A 65 8.64 -8.99 -3.33
C THR A 65 9.61 -8.30 -2.40
N VAL A 66 9.11 -7.33 -1.65
CA VAL A 66 9.85 -6.59 -0.61
C VAL A 66 9.01 -6.57 0.65
N GLY A 67 9.63 -6.69 1.83
CA GLY A 67 8.92 -6.55 3.11
C GLY A 67 8.33 -5.15 3.30
N THR A 68 7.28 -5.05 4.10
CA THR A 68 6.55 -3.80 4.35
C THR A 68 7.42 -2.66 4.87
N THR A 69 8.45 -2.98 5.67
CA THR A 69 9.34 -1.97 6.28
C THR A 69 10.14 -1.19 5.23
N GLU A 70 10.59 -1.86 4.17
CA GLU A 70 11.42 -1.27 3.11
C GLU A 70 10.61 -0.98 1.83
N GLY A 71 9.36 -1.41 1.82
CA GLY A 71 8.51 -1.43 0.63
C GLY A 71 8.33 -0.06 -0.02
N SER A 72 8.03 0.97 0.76
CA SER A 72 7.78 2.32 0.23
C SER A 72 9.03 2.97 -0.38
N GLU A 73 10.19 2.83 0.26
CA GLU A 73 11.46 3.35 -0.26
C GLU A 73 11.86 2.65 -1.56
N THR A 74 11.79 1.32 -1.55
CA THR A 74 12.10 0.52 -2.74
C THR A 74 11.13 0.83 -3.86
N MET A 75 9.84 0.98 -3.57
CA MET A 75 8.83 1.36 -4.55
C MET A 75 9.12 2.71 -5.22
N ARG A 76 9.49 3.74 -4.41
CA ARG A 76 9.89 5.05 -4.96
C ARG A 76 11.05 4.93 -5.94
N SER A 77 12.01 4.04 -5.65
CA SER A 77 13.14 3.77 -6.54
C SER A 77 12.70 3.06 -7.81
N GLU A 78 11.90 2.01 -7.68
CA GLU A 78 11.42 1.21 -8.79
C GLU A 78 10.53 2.00 -9.74
N LEU A 79 9.60 2.81 -9.22
CA LEU A 79 8.70 3.65 -10.03
C LEU A 79 9.46 4.73 -10.84
N LYS A 80 10.62 5.19 -10.35
CA LYS A 80 11.49 6.14 -11.06
C LYS A 80 12.42 5.46 -12.08
N SER A 81 12.50 4.14 -12.07
CA SER A 81 13.37 3.38 -12.97
C SER A 81 12.81 3.34 -14.39
N LYS A 82 13.67 3.07 -15.38
CA LYS A 82 13.22 2.83 -16.76
C LYS A 82 12.45 1.50 -16.92
N LYS A 83 12.55 0.61 -15.93
CA LYS A 83 11.90 -0.70 -15.89
C LYS A 83 10.86 -0.74 -14.76
N TYR A 84 10.10 0.33 -14.59
CA TYR A 84 9.12 0.49 -13.52
C TYR A 84 8.06 -0.62 -13.50
N PRO A 85 7.48 -0.89 -12.31
CA PRO A 85 6.38 -1.85 -12.19
C PRO A 85 5.17 -1.48 -13.04
N THR A 86 4.54 -2.49 -13.62
CA THR A 86 3.27 -2.35 -14.36
C THR A 86 2.09 -2.41 -13.39
N VAL A 87 2.24 -3.21 -12.34
CA VAL A 87 1.28 -3.40 -11.25
C VAL A 87 2.04 -3.37 -9.93
N PHE A 88 1.45 -2.77 -8.92
CA PHE A 88 2.04 -2.78 -7.58
C PHE A 88 0.97 -2.92 -6.50
N SER A 89 1.34 -3.56 -5.41
CA SER A 89 0.53 -3.58 -4.20
C SER A 89 0.89 -2.40 -3.30
N SER A 90 -0.08 -1.84 -2.63
CA SER A 90 0.09 -0.77 -1.65
C SER A 90 -0.94 -0.90 -0.54
N ASN A 91 -0.60 -0.47 0.66
CA ASN A 91 -1.62 -0.26 1.70
C ASN A 91 -2.39 1.05 1.43
N ALA A 92 -3.60 1.16 1.98
CA ALA A 92 -4.47 2.31 1.75
C ALA A 92 -3.83 3.65 2.20
N ILE A 93 -3.07 3.64 3.28
CA ILE A 93 -2.45 4.86 3.85
C ILE A 93 -1.37 5.41 2.92
N ALA A 94 -0.51 4.55 2.39
CA ALA A 94 0.57 4.95 1.49
C ALA A 94 0.07 5.26 0.06
N PHE A 95 -1.15 4.87 -0.28
CA PHE A 95 -1.65 4.99 -1.65
C PHE A 95 -1.80 6.44 -2.11
N GLU A 96 -2.11 7.37 -1.20
CA GLU A 96 -2.19 8.79 -1.49
C GLU A 96 -0.90 9.36 -2.12
N GLU A 97 0.26 8.87 -1.67
CA GLU A 97 1.54 9.26 -2.26
C GLU A 97 1.63 8.86 -3.73
N TRP A 98 1.23 7.64 -4.05
CA TRP A 98 1.32 7.10 -5.42
C TRP A 98 0.33 7.76 -6.36
N LYS A 99 -0.88 8.03 -5.88
CA LYS A 99 -1.91 8.78 -6.59
C LYS A 99 -1.42 10.20 -6.89
N SER A 100 -1.00 10.95 -5.87
CA SER A 100 -0.55 12.33 -6.00
C SER A 100 0.69 12.48 -6.89
N ALA A 101 1.55 11.45 -6.94
CA ALA A 101 2.70 11.40 -7.83
C ALA A 101 2.35 11.00 -9.28
N GLY A 102 1.10 10.65 -9.57
CA GLY A 102 0.64 10.22 -10.90
C GLY A 102 1.07 8.82 -11.31
N TYR A 103 1.38 7.95 -10.34
CA TYR A 103 1.75 6.55 -10.61
C TYR A 103 0.58 5.59 -10.60
N ALA A 104 -0.57 6.00 -10.06
CA ALA A 104 -1.78 5.20 -10.02
C ALA A 104 -2.79 5.73 -11.06
N GLU A 105 -3.37 4.81 -11.83
CA GLU A 105 -4.45 5.10 -12.77
C GLU A 105 -5.81 4.92 -12.06
N GLY A 106 -6.73 5.84 -12.30
CA GLY A 106 -8.09 5.76 -11.78
C GLY A 106 -8.85 4.59 -12.40
N VAL A 107 -9.68 3.92 -11.62
CA VAL A 107 -10.49 2.80 -12.11
C VAL A 107 -11.41 3.22 -13.25
N ASP A 108 -11.90 4.46 -13.22
CA ASP A 108 -12.76 5.00 -14.27
C ASP A 108 -12.03 5.21 -15.61
N GLU A 109 -10.70 5.35 -15.57
CA GLU A 109 -9.83 5.50 -16.74
C GLU A 109 -9.42 4.15 -17.36
N ILE A 110 -9.63 3.05 -16.62
CA ILE A 110 -9.31 1.71 -17.11
C ILE A 110 -10.26 1.32 -18.24
N SER A 111 -9.70 1.10 -19.42
CA SER A 111 -10.48 0.72 -20.62
C SER A 111 -10.90 -0.75 -20.65
N ASN A 112 -10.29 -1.62 -19.83
CA ASN A 112 -10.60 -3.04 -19.78
C ASN A 112 -11.92 -3.31 -19.04
N PRO A 113 -12.97 -3.84 -19.71
CA PRO A 113 -14.27 -4.04 -19.09
C PRO A 113 -14.28 -5.14 -18.02
N GLU A 114 -13.41 -6.15 -18.12
CA GLU A 114 -13.32 -7.24 -17.13
C GLU A 114 -12.75 -6.71 -15.83
N LEU A 115 -11.73 -5.84 -15.92
CA LEU A 115 -11.13 -5.21 -14.74
C LEU A 115 -12.11 -4.24 -14.06
N LYS A 116 -12.90 -3.50 -14.84
CA LYS A 116 -14.00 -2.67 -14.32
C LYS A 116 -15.05 -3.52 -13.60
N ALA A 117 -15.51 -4.60 -14.21
CA ALA A 117 -16.49 -5.50 -13.61
C ALA A 117 -15.95 -6.13 -12.30
N LEU A 118 -14.67 -6.48 -12.26
CA LEU A 118 -14.03 -6.96 -11.04
C LEU A 118 -14.08 -5.91 -9.93
N TYR A 119 -13.72 -4.66 -10.22
CA TYR A 119 -13.81 -3.57 -9.26
C TYR A 119 -15.25 -3.32 -8.80
N GLU A 120 -16.22 -3.34 -9.69
CA GLU A 120 -17.63 -3.16 -9.37
C GLU A 120 -18.17 -4.26 -8.44
N SER A 121 -17.62 -5.48 -8.53
CA SER A 121 -17.96 -6.60 -7.64
C SER A 121 -17.45 -6.45 -6.21
N VAL A 122 -16.50 -5.55 -5.97
CA VAL A 122 -15.96 -5.30 -4.63
C VAL A 122 -16.99 -4.55 -3.78
N PRO A 123 -17.25 -4.98 -2.52
CA PRO A 123 -18.10 -4.24 -1.60
C PRO A 123 -17.63 -2.79 -1.40
N ASP A 124 -18.55 -1.84 -1.39
CA ASP A 124 -18.22 -0.41 -1.30
C ASP A 124 -17.39 -0.06 -0.06
N ALA A 125 -17.63 -0.74 1.06
CA ALA A 125 -16.86 -0.56 2.29
C ALA A 125 -15.36 -0.92 2.16
N LEU A 126 -14.97 -1.64 1.12
CA LEU A 126 -13.59 -2.07 0.86
C LEU A 126 -12.93 -1.27 -0.26
N LYS A 127 -13.69 -0.48 -1.01
CA LYS A 127 -13.16 0.33 -2.09
C LYS A 127 -12.37 1.50 -1.54
N LEU A 128 -11.19 1.74 -2.10
CA LEU A 128 -10.39 2.90 -1.77
C LEU A 128 -10.94 4.12 -2.54
N GLN A 129 -11.59 5.01 -1.81
CA GLN A 129 -12.23 6.21 -2.35
C GLN A 129 -11.51 7.45 -1.84
N PHE A 130 -11.27 8.40 -2.74
CA PHE A 130 -10.76 9.72 -2.40
C PHE A 130 -11.84 10.74 -2.72
N GLU A 131 -12.22 11.55 -1.73
CA GLU A 131 -13.31 12.50 -1.86
C GLU A 131 -13.07 13.47 -3.03
N GLY A 132 -13.99 13.46 -4.00
CA GLY A 132 -13.92 14.32 -5.19
C GLY A 132 -12.89 13.95 -6.24
N GLU A 133 -12.13 12.85 -6.06
CA GLU A 133 -11.01 12.50 -6.94
C GLU A 133 -11.13 11.13 -7.62
N GLY A 134 -12.25 10.43 -7.41
CA GLY A 134 -12.49 9.13 -8.04
C GLY A 134 -12.00 7.93 -7.22
N ASN A 135 -12.00 6.78 -7.87
CA ASN A 135 -11.71 5.49 -7.27
C ASN A 135 -10.39 4.95 -7.81
N TYR A 136 -9.58 4.36 -6.94
CA TYR A 136 -8.27 3.84 -7.29
C TYR A 136 -8.04 2.46 -6.70
N GLY A 137 -7.30 1.64 -7.43
CA GLY A 137 -6.87 0.33 -6.98
C GLY A 137 -7.99 -0.69 -6.81
N ILE A 138 -7.62 -1.95 -6.80
CA ILE A 138 -8.53 -3.07 -6.55
C ILE A 138 -8.07 -3.72 -5.24
N PRO A 139 -8.89 -3.74 -4.18
CA PRO A 139 -8.54 -4.39 -2.93
C PRO A 139 -8.47 -5.91 -3.15
N TYR A 140 -7.36 -6.52 -2.79
CA TYR A 140 -7.15 -7.95 -2.90
C TYR A 140 -6.91 -8.63 -1.54
N ASN A 141 -6.69 -7.83 -0.50
CA ASN A 141 -6.43 -8.28 0.85
C ASN A 141 -7.03 -7.32 1.88
N ILE A 142 -7.54 -7.88 2.97
CA ILE A 142 -8.07 -7.13 4.11
C ILE A 142 -7.24 -7.52 5.33
N GLU A 143 -6.74 -6.54 6.05
CA GLU A 143 -6.07 -6.72 7.32
C GLU A 143 -6.90 -6.13 8.44
N GLY A 144 -7.20 -6.94 9.43
CA GLY A 144 -7.81 -6.50 10.68
C GLY A 144 -6.76 -6.16 11.72
N TYR A 145 -6.97 -5.09 12.44
CA TYR A 145 -6.22 -4.76 13.66
C TYR A 145 -7.10 -5.06 14.84
N GLY A 146 -6.53 -5.68 15.87
CA GLY A 146 -7.27 -6.00 17.07
C GLY A 146 -6.35 -6.47 18.19
N LEU A 147 -6.92 -6.65 19.37
CA LEU A 147 -6.25 -7.28 20.47
C LEU A 147 -6.46 -8.80 20.42
N ILE A 148 -5.40 -9.52 20.65
CA ILE A 148 -5.43 -10.97 20.83
C ILE A 148 -5.16 -11.23 22.32
N ALA A 149 -6.10 -11.89 22.98
CA ALA A 149 -5.96 -12.26 24.36
C ALA A 149 -6.12 -13.78 24.52
N ASP A 150 -5.34 -14.38 25.42
CA ASP A 150 -5.57 -15.74 25.86
C ASP A 150 -6.85 -15.77 26.70
N ARG A 151 -7.85 -16.56 26.27
CA ARG A 151 -9.17 -16.62 26.92
C ARG A 151 -9.04 -17.10 28.37
N GLN A 152 -8.30 -18.18 28.61
CA GLN A 152 -8.18 -18.78 29.93
C GLN A 152 -7.47 -17.83 30.89
N MET A 153 -6.40 -17.19 30.44
CA MET A 153 -5.69 -16.19 31.22
C MET A 153 -6.61 -15.01 31.60
N LEU A 154 -7.43 -14.55 30.69
CA LEU A 154 -8.34 -13.44 30.95
C LEU A 154 -9.48 -13.84 31.91
N GLU A 155 -10.01 -15.04 31.78
CA GLU A 155 -10.98 -15.62 32.72
C GLU A 155 -10.41 -15.74 34.14
N ASP A 156 -9.17 -16.20 34.26
CA ASP A 156 -8.48 -16.35 35.54
C ASP A 156 -8.21 -14.99 36.22
N ILE A 157 -7.79 -14.00 35.42
CA ILE A 157 -7.50 -12.65 35.90
C ILE A 157 -8.80 -11.95 36.36
N LEU A 158 -9.86 -12.04 35.59
CA LEU A 158 -11.12 -11.36 35.88
C LEU A 158 -12.02 -12.17 36.84
N GLY A 159 -11.63 -13.39 37.20
CA GLY A 159 -12.41 -14.27 38.04
C GLY A 159 -13.78 -14.64 37.47
N THR A 160 -13.92 -14.71 36.15
CA THR A 160 -15.17 -15.02 35.47
C THR A 160 -14.94 -16.01 34.32
N THR A 161 -15.92 -16.84 34.05
CA THR A 161 -15.96 -17.73 32.87
C THR A 161 -16.85 -17.19 31.76
N ASP A 162 -17.54 -16.09 32.00
CA ASP A 162 -18.38 -15.38 31.02
C ASP A 162 -17.66 -14.12 30.54
N LEU A 163 -16.88 -14.24 29.48
CA LEU A 163 -16.22 -13.12 28.83
C LEU A 163 -17.08 -12.41 27.79
N ASP A 164 -18.29 -12.90 27.48
CA ASP A 164 -19.10 -12.32 26.42
C ASP A 164 -19.59 -10.91 26.83
N ALA A 165 -19.94 -10.70 28.11
CA ALA A 165 -20.26 -9.39 28.65
C ALA A 165 -19.04 -8.45 28.61
N PHE A 166 -17.89 -8.92 29.05
CA PHE A 166 -16.63 -8.16 28.98
C PHE A 166 -16.29 -7.75 27.55
N ILE A 167 -16.40 -8.67 26.58
CA ILE A 167 -16.12 -8.40 25.17
C ILE A 167 -17.13 -7.38 24.60
N ALA A 168 -18.40 -7.46 24.99
CA ALA A 168 -19.42 -6.52 24.57
C ALA A 168 -19.10 -5.10 25.09
N ASP A 169 -18.80 -4.97 26.39
CA ASP A 169 -18.43 -3.69 27.00
C ASP A 169 -17.12 -3.14 26.43
N TYR A 170 -16.12 -4.00 26.20
CA TYR A 170 -14.87 -3.60 25.55
C TYR A 170 -15.08 -2.99 24.16
N LYS A 171 -16.02 -3.51 23.38
CA LYS A 171 -16.28 -2.98 22.03
C LYS A 171 -16.89 -1.58 22.01
N GLU A 172 -17.58 -1.22 23.09
CA GLU A 172 -18.22 0.08 23.26
C GLU A 172 -17.38 1.05 24.10
N ALA A 173 -16.27 0.57 24.68
CA ALA A 173 -15.38 1.35 25.53
C ALA A 173 -14.70 2.48 24.77
N ASP A 174 -14.55 3.62 25.42
CA ASP A 174 -13.74 4.72 24.91
C ASP A 174 -12.24 4.50 25.15
N TYR A 175 -11.43 5.44 24.67
CA TYR A 175 -9.98 5.33 24.78
C TYR A 175 -9.47 5.42 26.22
N GLU A 176 -10.11 6.18 27.07
CA GLU A 176 -9.74 6.32 28.49
C GLU A 176 -10.04 5.03 29.25
N GLU A 177 -11.20 4.45 29.06
CA GLU A 177 -11.60 3.15 29.61
C GLU A 177 -10.66 2.03 29.12
N PHE A 178 -10.33 2.03 27.85
CA PHE A 178 -9.34 1.11 27.27
C PHE A 178 -7.97 1.24 27.96
N GLN A 179 -7.49 2.47 28.19
CA GLN A 179 -6.21 2.69 28.90
C GLN A 179 -6.26 2.17 30.34
N GLN A 180 -7.36 2.40 31.05
CA GLN A 180 -7.55 1.90 32.42
C GLN A 180 -7.48 0.38 32.45
N MET A 181 -8.19 -0.29 31.56
CA MET A 181 -8.15 -1.74 31.42
C MET A 181 -6.74 -2.25 31.17
N VAL A 182 -6.03 -1.71 30.18
CA VAL A 182 -4.66 -2.14 29.86
C VAL A 182 -3.72 -1.93 31.04
N THR A 183 -3.85 -0.82 31.76
CA THR A 183 -3.05 -0.53 32.95
C THR A 183 -3.33 -1.55 34.07
N ALA A 184 -4.60 -1.82 34.38
CA ALA A 184 -5.00 -2.76 35.43
C ALA A 184 -4.52 -4.19 35.11
N LEU A 185 -4.67 -4.63 33.84
CA LEU A 185 -4.17 -5.93 33.40
C LEU A 185 -2.63 -6.02 33.46
N ASN A 186 -1.94 -4.97 33.02
CA ASN A 186 -0.48 -4.91 33.08
C ASN A 186 0.04 -4.99 34.53
N ASP A 187 -0.58 -4.25 35.43
CA ASP A 187 -0.18 -4.20 36.85
C ASP A 187 -0.45 -5.53 37.56
N TYR A 188 -1.54 -6.20 37.21
CA TYR A 188 -1.81 -7.53 37.69
C TYR A 188 -0.79 -8.55 37.18
N ILE A 189 -0.49 -8.55 35.91
CA ILE A 189 0.42 -9.53 35.28
C ILE A 189 1.86 -9.34 35.79
N ASN A 190 2.33 -8.10 35.91
CA ASN A 190 3.72 -7.83 36.23
C ASN A 190 3.98 -7.71 37.73
N ASP A 191 3.04 -7.19 38.52
CA ASP A 191 3.24 -6.83 39.93
C ASP A 191 2.28 -7.59 40.86
N GLY A 192 1.33 -8.34 40.36
CA GLY A 192 0.30 -9.02 41.14
C GLY A 192 -0.68 -8.05 41.84
N ARG A 193 -0.74 -6.79 41.37
CA ARG A 193 -1.63 -5.78 41.96
C ARG A 193 -3.02 -5.89 41.30
N SER A 194 -4.01 -6.14 42.19
CA SER A 194 -5.41 -6.16 41.75
C SER A 194 -5.95 -4.73 41.74
N GLU A 195 -6.47 -4.30 40.60
CA GLU A 195 -7.07 -2.98 40.38
C GLU A 195 -8.46 -3.11 39.72
N SER A 196 -9.27 -2.09 39.95
CA SER A 196 -10.59 -2.00 39.27
C SER A 196 -10.52 -1.03 38.12
N PHE A 197 -11.26 -1.34 37.06
CA PHE A 197 -11.44 -0.49 35.90
C PHE A 197 -12.87 -0.56 35.39
N THR A 198 -13.25 0.38 34.54
CA THR A 198 -14.60 0.45 33.97
C THR A 198 -14.54 0.30 32.46
N LEU A 199 -15.49 -0.43 31.87
CA LEU A 199 -15.72 -0.48 30.44
C LEU A 199 -17.22 -0.29 30.20
N ASN A 200 -17.60 0.67 29.38
CA ASN A 200 -19.01 0.95 29.03
C ASN A 200 -19.92 1.00 30.26
N GLY A 201 -19.46 1.61 31.35
CA GLY A 201 -20.20 1.73 32.62
C GLY A 201 -20.24 0.50 33.50
N SER A 202 -19.68 -0.65 33.06
CA SER A 202 -19.55 -1.87 33.86
C SER A 202 -18.20 -1.89 34.59
N SER A 203 -18.20 -2.33 35.86
CA SER A 203 -16.97 -2.38 36.68
C SER A 203 -16.36 -3.78 36.65
N TYR A 204 -15.08 -3.85 36.37
CA TYR A 204 -14.25 -5.06 36.35
C TYR A 204 -13.11 -4.93 37.33
N LYS A 205 -12.55 -6.07 37.71
CA LYS A 205 -11.43 -6.13 38.64
C LYS A 205 -10.48 -7.26 38.24
N THR A 206 -9.19 -6.97 38.23
CA THR A 206 -8.12 -7.94 38.05
C THR A 206 -7.79 -8.69 39.31
#